data_6f167d8828f13645d390838deb5ef0cb
#
_entry.id   6f167d8828f13645d390838deb5ef0cb
#
_cell.length_a   1.000
_cell.length_b   1.000
_cell.length_c   1.000
_cell.angle_alpha   90.00
_cell.angle_beta   90.00
_cell.angle_gamma   90.00
#
_symmetry.space_group_name_H-M   'P 1'
#
loop_
_entity.id
_entity.type
_entity.pdbx_description
1 polymer ?
#
loop_
_entity_poly.entity_id
_entity_poly.type
_entity_poly.pdbx_seq_one_letter_code
_entity_poly.pdbx_strand_id
1 'polypeptide(L)'
;MVTDCRGNPLPVYSKGVVSFNEYVEGAVPQGSISLVKVILASGSPKPLAGQFYMLHAERSNFLLPRPISVFHSETLSDGNLEISFLILLKGGGTHELCDLPLKETVNLLGPCGNRFEADETLISTSSEGSEKTASELADSASPKIAIIGGGIGVAPVAGFAESLPASSYDFFASFKSGSYGLEHIKPANLTITTDDGSVGVHGMLSAAFTLELIESKKYDTVYACGPTPMLAYIQETCAQAGTKCFLSMEAHMACGVGVCLGCVIDTTDGKKRCCKEGPVFDGSKLIFEKKDSVGGVKIQPRREPLAEGIQPDLSVDIAGVHFENPVIGSSGAFGFGTEYASVFDVNRLGGIASKGLTLEPRQGNDGIRLWETPAGLMNSIGLQNPGIPHFIKEELPQMMALKPVAIANLSGSSMETYVEGAKLLDQTDVPMIELNISCPNVSAGGAAFGMTCSAAGDVVRAVRAATTKPLVVKLTPQAPDLIGVALECIKSGAQGISLCNSFQGIAVDIERGVPVFEKVKAGVGGPAVRPIAVRLVYELVEAINRLPENERVPVIAIGGIATWQDAVEFIMAGAYALQVGTATFVNPLAMVEIIDGLAAFMKRKGYKNLSDFRGCIQPKNKN
;
A
#
# COMPACT_ATOMS: atom_id res chain seq x y z
N MET A 1 -20.27 -10.49 -9.31
CA MET A 1 -19.08 -9.63 -9.04
C MET A 1 -19.31 -8.94 -7.71
N VAL A 2 -18.34 -8.98 -6.80
CA VAL A 2 -18.47 -8.31 -5.49
C VAL A 2 -18.01 -6.86 -5.65
N THR A 3 -18.80 -5.92 -5.13
CA THR A 3 -18.53 -4.48 -5.22
C THR A 3 -18.49 -3.84 -3.84
N ASP A 4 -17.82 -2.68 -3.72
CA ASP A 4 -17.88 -1.85 -2.53
C ASP A 4 -19.24 -1.13 -2.40
N CYS A 5 -19.46 -0.37 -1.33
CA CYS A 5 -20.69 0.38 -1.09
C CYS A 5 -20.98 1.50 -2.14
N ARG A 6 -20.00 1.82 -3.00
CA ARG A 6 -20.11 2.78 -4.11
C ARG A 6 -20.28 2.09 -5.47
N GLY A 7 -20.40 0.74 -5.49
CA GLY A 7 -20.54 -0.04 -6.71
C GLY A 7 -19.25 -0.25 -7.49
N ASN A 8 -18.07 0.08 -6.92
CA ASN A 8 -16.79 -0.24 -7.56
C ASN A 8 -16.47 -1.72 -7.38
N PRO A 9 -15.95 -2.42 -8.42
CA PRO A 9 -15.46 -3.79 -8.24
C PRO A 9 -14.35 -3.83 -7.20
N LEU A 10 -14.37 -4.87 -6.35
CA LEU A 10 -13.30 -5.08 -5.37
C LEU A 10 -12.02 -5.55 -6.04
N PRO A 11 -10.84 -5.12 -5.56
CA PRO A 11 -9.56 -5.54 -6.11
C PRO A 11 -9.34 -7.05 -5.92
N VAL A 12 -8.86 -7.69 -6.97
CA VAL A 12 -8.47 -9.10 -7.01
C VAL A 12 -7.00 -9.20 -7.40
N TYR A 13 -6.27 -10.11 -6.77
CA TYR A 13 -4.91 -10.44 -7.18
C TYR A 13 -4.95 -11.50 -8.28
N SER A 14 -4.40 -11.18 -9.44
CA SER A 14 -4.46 -12.01 -10.64
C SER A 14 -3.12 -12.08 -11.33
N LYS A 15 -2.89 -13.18 -12.08
CA LYS A 15 -1.82 -13.26 -13.05
C LYS A 15 -2.40 -12.99 -14.44
N GLY A 16 -1.75 -12.09 -15.16
CA GLY A 16 -2.08 -11.78 -16.55
C GLY A 16 -0.94 -12.14 -17.48
N VAL A 17 -1.23 -12.23 -18.76
CA VAL A 17 -0.28 -12.51 -19.81
C VAL A 17 -0.14 -11.30 -20.73
N VAL A 18 1.09 -10.85 -20.97
CA VAL A 18 1.37 -9.75 -21.90
C VAL A 18 1.01 -10.15 -23.31
N SER A 19 0.00 -9.51 -23.90
CA SER A 19 -0.49 -9.74 -25.27
C SER A 19 0.11 -8.75 -26.28
N PHE A 20 0.49 -7.57 -25.82
CA PHE A 20 1.06 -6.50 -26.63
C PHE A 20 1.99 -5.64 -25.79
N ASN A 21 3.12 -5.19 -26.35
CA ASN A 21 4.04 -4.27 -25.68
C ASN A 21 4.89 -3.54 -26.74
N GLU A 22 4.51 -2.31 -27.07
CA GLU A 22 5.23 -1.49 -28.05
C GLU A 22 5.27 -0.03 -27.61
N TYR A 23 6.32 0.67 -28.04
CA TYR A 23 6.43 2.11 -27.82
C TYR A 23 5.40 2.88 -28.63
N VAL A 24 4.81 3.88 -28.00
CA VAL A 24 3.75 4.70 -28.60
C VAL A 24 4.33 5.72 -29.56
N GLU A 25 3.82 5.73 -30.80
CA GLU A 25 4.15 6.76 -31.79
C GLU A 25 3.62 8.14 -31.33
N GLY A 26 4.35 9.20 -31.67
CA GLY A 26 4.00 10.58 -31.27
C GLY A 26 4.43 10.98 -29.86
N ALA A 27 4.86 10.04 -29.03
CA ALA A 27 5.47 10.37 -27.73
C ALA A 27 6.91 10.92 -27.94
N VAL A 28 7.24 12.03 -27.28
CA VAL A 28 8.56 12.66 -27.34
C VAL A 28 9.14 12.80 -25.93
N PRO A 29 10.38 12.33 -25.67
CA PRO A 29 11.26 11.60 -26.59
C PRO A 29 10.66 10.26 -27.06
N GLN A 30 11.01 9.86 -28.29
CA GLN A 30 10.58 8.56 -28.80
C GLN A 30 11.04 7.43 -27.85
N GLY A 31 10.18 6.45 -27.58
CA GLY A 31 10.46 5.39 -26.63
C GLY A 31 10.25 5.77 -25.15
N SER A 32 9.69 6.94 -24.87
CA SER A 32 9.40 7.36 -23.47
C SER A 32 8.09 6.79 -22.90
N ILE A 33 7.22 6.27 -23.76
CA ILE A 33 5.92 5.69 -23.35
C ILE A 33 5.71 4.39 -24.13
N SER A 34 5.26 3.36 -23.42
CA SER A 34 4.84 2.09 -24.00
C SER A 34 3.33 1.85 -23.79
N LEU A 35 2.68 1.28 -24.80
CA LEU A 35 1.36 0.66 -24.68
C LEU A 35 1.57 -0.82 -24.36
N VAL A 36 1.16 -1.20 -23.16
CA VAL A 36 1.22 -2.59 -22.68
C VAL A 36 -0.20 -3.13 -22.54
N LYS A 37 -0.50 -4.26 -23.21
CA LYS A 37 -1.78 -4.93 -23.04
C LYS A 37 -1.59 -6.25 -22.32
N VAL A 38 -2.50 -6.54 -21.39
CA VAL A 38 -2.46 -7.72 -20.54
C VAL A 38 -3.81 -8.43 -20.56
N ILE A 39 -3.79 -9.73 -20.84
CA ILE A 39 -4.98 -10.59 -20.82
C ILE A 39 -5.11 -11.24 -19.44
N LEU A 40 -6.26 -11.06 -18.81
CA LEU A 40 -6.70 -11.72 -17.59
C LEU A 40 -7.72 -12.82 -17.93
N ALA A 41 -7.80 -13.83 -17.07
CA ALA A 41 -8.75 -14.94 -17.23
C ALA A 41 -10.22 -14.45 -17.19
N SER A 42 -11.08 -15.20 -17.87
CA SER A 42 -12.54 -15.01 -17.84
C SER A 42 -13.06 -14.92 -16.41
N GLY A 43 -14.00 -14.01 -16.18
CA GLY A 43 -14.55 -13.72 -14.85
C GLY A 43 -13.75 -12.72 -14.03
N SER A 44 -12.61 -12.23 -14.51
CA SER A 44 -11.88 -11.12 -13.87
C SER A 44 -12.75 -9.86 -13.82
N PRO A 45 -12.69 -9.08 -12.72
CA PRO A 45 -13.48 -7.86 -12.60
C PRO A 45 -13.06 -6.82 -13.65
N LYS A 46 -14.02 -6.38 -14.48
CA LYS A 46 -13.76 -5.33 -15.46
C LYS A 46 -13.57 -4.00 -14.74
N PRO A 47 -12.46 -3.27 -14.99
CA PRO A 47 -12.22 -1.97 -14.39
C PRO A 47 -13.20 -0.92 -14.90
N LEU A 48 -13.47 0.07 -14.06
CA LEU A 48 -14.22 1.27 -14.40
C LEU A 48 -13.25 2.42 -14.70
N ALA A 49 -13.65 3.38 -15.51
CA ALA A 49 -12.82 4.50 -15.94
C ALA A 49 -12.28 5.32 -14.76
N GLY A 50 -10.97 5.56 -14.71
CA GLY A 50 -10.28 6.21 -13.59
C GLY A 50 -9.63 5.25 -12.59
N GLN A 51 -10.02 3.97 -12.58
CA GLN A 51 -9.36 2.96 -11.76
C GLN A 51 -7.98 2.59 -12.31
N PHE A 52 -7.19 1.92 -11.49
CA PHE A 52 -5.81 1.53 -11.81
C PHE A 52 -5.53 0.11 -11.30
N TYR A 53 -4.41 -0.45 -11.74
CA TYR A 53 -3.87 -1.70 -11.22
C TYR A 53 -2.47 -1.49 -10.66
N MET A 54 -2.13 -2.27 -9.63
CA MET A 54 -0.77 -2.42 -9.15
C MET A 54 -0.10 -3.52 -9.97
N LEU A 55 0.79 -3.16 -10.89
CA LEU A 55 1.49 -4.09 -11.79
C LEU A 55 2.87 -4.44 -11.25
N HIS A 56 3.22 -5.73 -11.34
CA HIS A 56 4.53 -6.24 -10.93
C HIS A 56 4.96 -7.39 -11.85
N ALA A 57 6.12 -7.28 -12.50
CA ALA A 57 6.66 -8.36 -13.30
C ALA A 57 6.88 -9.61 -12.42
N GLU A 58 6.59 -10.80 -12.93
CA GLU A 58 6.73 -12.05 -12.14
C GLU A 58 8.16 -12.27 -11.67
N ARG A 59 9.14 -11.86 -12.49
CA ARG A 59 10.58 -11.88 -12.17
C ARG A 59 11.12 -10.48 -11.96
N SER A 60 10.39 -9.65 -11.23
CA SER A 60 10.79 -8.29 -10.96
C SER A 60 12.06 -8.20 -10.12
N ASN A 61 12.85 -7.23 -10.49
CA ASN A 61 14.00 -6.80 -9.73
C ASN A 61 13.64 -5.68 -8.74
N PHE A 62 12.38 -5.23 -8.69
CA PHE A 62 11.89 -4.17 -7.83
C PHE A 62 10.97 -4.72 -6.75
N LEU A 63 11.05 -4.13 -5.56
CA LEU A 63 10.32 -4.57 -4.39
C LEU A 63 8.81 -4.31 -4.52
N LEU A 64 8.43 -3.13 -4.99
CA LEU A 64 7.03 -2.70 -5.01
C LEU A 64 6.42 -2.83 -6.41
N PRO A 65 5.12 -3.15 -6.51
CA PRO A 65 4.37 -3.02 -7.75
C PRO A 65 4.20 -1.54 -8.14
N ARG A 66 3.88 -1.30 -9.41
CA ARG A 66 3.64 0.04 -9.97
C ARG A 66 2.16 0.30 -10.13
N PRO A 67 1.60 1.40 -9.56
CA PRO A 67 0.23 1.81 -9.84
C PRO A 67 0.16 2.38 -11.26
N ILE A 68 -0.57 1.71 -12.14
CA ILE A 68 -0.77 2.13 -13.53
C ILE A 68 -2.25 2.27 -13.80
N SER A 69 -2.67 3.45 -14.24
CA SER A 69 -4.07 3.73 -14.60
C SER A 69 -4.49 2.91 -15.82
N VAL A 70 -5.72 2.46 -15.80
CA VAL A 70 -6.32 1.79 -16.95
C VAL A 70 -6.54 2.82 -18.06
N PHE A 71 -6.04 2.53 -19.26
CA PHE A 71 -6.27 3.31 -20.47
C PHE A 71 -7.51 2.82 -21.20
N HIS A 72 -7.59 1.50 -21.46
CA HIS A 72 -8.71 0.86 -22.12
C HIS A 72 -8.92 -0.55 -21.56
N SER A 73 -10.15 -1.09 -21.67
CA SER A 73 -10.41 -2.49 -21.32
C SER A 73 -11.57 -3.07 -22.13
N GLU A 74 -11.37 -4.27 -22.67
CA GLU A 74 -12.37 -4.98 -23.42
C GLU A 74 -12.48 -6.46 -23.02
N THR A 75 -13.69 -7.01 -23.16
CA THR A 75 -13.90 -8.44 -23.01
C THR A 75 -13.78 -9.09 -24.38
N LEU A 76 -12.82 -10.00 -24.52
CA LEU A 76 -12.55 -10.71 -25.77
C LEU A 76 -13.64 -11.75 -26.06
N SER A 77 -13.67 -12.26 -27.30
CA SER A 77 -14.64 -13.25 -27.75
C SER A 77 -14.59 -14.58 -26.98
N ASP A 78 -13.47 -14.92 -26.38
CA ASP A 78 -13.27 -16.10 -25.52
C ASP A 78 -13.67 -15.86 -24.05
N GLY A 79 -14.15 -14.67 -23.72
CA GLY A 79 -14.57 -14.26 -22.39
C GLY A 79 -13.43 -13.74 -21.49
N ASN A 80 -12.18 -13.76 -21.96
CA ASN A 80 -11.05 -13.16 -21.25
C ASN A 80 -11.16 -11.62 -21.25
N LEU A 81 -10.49 -10.98 -20.31
CA LEU A 81 -10.44 -9.52 -20.19
C LEU A 81 -9.07 -9.01 -20.64
N GLU A 82 -9.02 -8.23 -21.72
CA GLU A 82 -7.83 -7.48 -22.09
C GLU A 82 -7.85 -6.08 -21.48
N ILE A 83 -6.73 -5.70 -20.84
CA ILE A 83 -6.54 -4.37 -20.25
C ILE A 83 -5.34 -3.72 -20.88
N SER A 84 -5.51 -2.48 -21.35
CA SER A 84 -4.45 -1.66 -21.95
C SER A 84 -3.96 -0.62 -20.96
N PHE A 85 -2.65 -0.47 -20.87
CA PHE A 85 -1.94 0.49 -20.03
C PHE A 85 -1.00 1.35 -20.86
N LEU A 86 -1.08 2.68 -20.72
CA LEU A 86 -0.03 3.58 -21.17
C LEU A 86 0.96 3.78 -20.03
N ILE A 87 2.20 3.39 -20.23
CA ILE A 87 3.24 3.41 -19.18
C ILE A 87 4.36 4.38 -19.57
N LEU A 88 4.50 5.44 -18.77
CA LEU A 88 5.63 6.37 -18.88
C LEU A 88 6.89 5.73 -18.27
N LEU A 89 7.96 5.66 -19.05
CA LEU A 89 9.28 5.19 -18.63
C LEU A 89 9.96 6.23 -17.72
N LYS A 90 9.74 6.13 -16.42
CA LYS A 90 10.21 7.12 -15.45
C LYS A 90 11.31 6.59 -14.52
N GLY A 91 11.30 5.30 -14.25
CA GLY A 91 12.25 4.64 -13.37
C GLY A 91 12.33 3.15 -13.64
N GLY A 92 13.28 2.45 -13.02
CA GLY A 92 13.58 1.07 -13.36
C GLY A 92 12.38 0.11 -13.37
N GLY A 93 11.43 0.23 -12.43
CA GLY A 93 10.25 -0.64 -12.43
C GLY A 93 9.27 -0.38 -13.58
N THR A 94 9.18 0.84 -14.12
CA THR A 94 8.41 1.11 -15.34
C THR A 94 9.17 0.67 -16.60
N HIS A 95 10.51 0.79 -16.64
CA HIS A 95 11.32 0.20 -17.69
C HIS A 95 11.13 -1.33 -17.74
N GLU A 96 11.23 -2.01 -16.59
CA GLU A 96 11.02 -3.46 -16.52
C GLU A 96 9.66 -3.89 -17.07
N LEU A 97 8.58 -3.17 -16.78
CA LEU A 97 7.25 -3.46 -17.32
C LEU A 97 7.18 -3.23 -18.84
N CYS A 98 7.84 -2.19 -19.34
CA CYS A 98 7.89 -1.87 -20.78
C CYS A 98 8.83 -2.79 -21.57
N ASP A 99 9.76 -3.47 -20.90
CA ASP A 99 10.69 -4.44 -21.51
C ASP A 99 10.18 -5.87 -21.45
N LEU A 100 8.96 -6.13 -20.88
CA LEU A 100 8.40 -7.46 -20.80
C LEU A 100 8.13 -8.05 -22.19
N PRO A 101 8.66 -9.24 -22.49
CA PRO A 101 8.36 -9.91 -23.74
C PRO A 101 6.89 -10.35 -23.82
N LEU A 102 6.40 -10.54 -25.05
CA LEU A 102 5.07 -11.12 -25.26
C LEU A 102 4.97 -12.50 -24.62
N LYS A 103 3.80 -12.82 -24.08
CA LYS A 103 3.48 -14.06 -23.34
C LYS A 103 4.17 -14.17 -21.96
N GLU A 104 4.93 -13.18 -21.52
CA GLU A 104 5.44 -13.15 -20.14
C GLU A 104 4.29 -12.90 -19.17
N THR A 105 4.43 -13.43 -17.96
CA THR A 105 3.44 -13.29 -16.88
C THR A 105 3.70 -11.99 -16.12
N VAL A 106 2.64 -11.24 -15.86
CA VAL A 106 2.65 -10.07 -14.99
C VAL A 106 1.62 -10.27 -13.87
N ASN A 107 1.99 -9.87 -12.66
CA ASN A 107 1.11 -9.90 -11.50
C ASN A 107 0.34 -8.57 -11.43
N LEU A 108 -0.97 -8.64 -11.24
CA LEU A 108 -1.87 -7.50 -11.13
C LEU A 108 -2.69 -7.59 -9.85
N LEU A 109 -2.74 -6.52 -9.11
CA LEU A 109 -3.72 -6.32 -8.04
C LEU A 109 -4.65 -5.18 -8.45
N GLY A 110 -5.92 -5.47 -8.64
CA GLY A 110 -6.92 -4.48 -9.09
C GLY A 110 -8.24 -5.10 -9.53
N PRO A 111 -9.15 -4.26 -10.03
CA PRO A 111 -9.06 -2.80 -10.15
C PRO A 111 -9.10 -2.10 -8.79
N CYS A 112 -8.25 -1.08 -8.61
CA CYS A 112 -8.08 -0.34 -7.36
C CYS A 112 -8.68 1.06 -7.47
N GLY A 113 -9.10 1.62 -6.34
CA GLY A 113 -9.60 2.98 -6.24
C GLY A 113 -11.05 3.17 -6.72
N ASN A 114 -11.48 4.42 -6.67
CA ASN A 114 -12.76 4.85 -7.20
C ASN A 114 -12.65 5.15 -8.72
N ARG A 115 -13.74 5.70 -9.30
CA ARG A 115 -13.88 5.97 -10.73
C ARG A 115 -14.27 7.42 -10.99
N PHE A 116 -14.15 7.85 -12.23
CA PHE A 116 -14.89 9.01 -12.73
C PHE A 116 -16.38 8.63 -12.86
N GLU A 117 -17.25 9.55 -12.47
CA GLU A 117 -18.69 9.40 -12.60
C GLU A 117 -19.24 10.65 -13.30
N ALA A 118 -19.84 10.46 -14.47
CA ALA A 118 -20.54 11.52 -15.16
C ALA A 118 -21.97 11.62 -14.62
N ASP A 119 -22.46 12.84 -14.48
CA ASP A 119 -23.86 13.07 -14.16
C ASP A 119 -24.72 12.70 -15.38
N GLU A 120 -25.54 11.67 -15.25
CA GLU A 120 -26.40 11.17 -16.36
C GLU A 120 -27.34 12.25 -16.91
N THR A 121 -27.70 13.24 -16.08
CA THR A 121 -28.56 14.35 -16.52
C THR A 121 -27.84 15.27 -17.51
N LEU A 122 -26.53 15.39 -17.43
CA LEU A 122 -25.71 16.20 -18.36
C LEU A 122 -25.48 15.50 -19.72
N ILE A 123 -25.67 14.18 -19.76
CA ILE A 123 -25.45 13.35 -20.96
C ILE A 123 -26.77 13.22 -21.76
N SER A 124 -27.91 13.18 -21.08
CA SER A 124 -29.23 12.90 -21.69
C SER A 124 -29.84 14.07 -22.50
N THR A 125 -29.31 15.28 -22.38
CA THR A 125 -29.84 16.47 -23.07
C THR A 125 -29.61 16.48 -24.58
N SER A 126 -28.95 15.48 -25.15
CA SER A 126 -28.67 15.36 -26.60
C SER A 126 -29.60 14.42 -27.37
N SER A 127 -30.61 13.77 -26.74
CA SER A 127 -31.39 12.69 -27.37
C SER A 127 -32.93 12.78 -27.33
N GLU A 128 -33.56 13.83 -26.78
CA GLU A 128 -35.02 13.93 -26.81
C GLU A 128 -35.51 15.15 -27.62
N GLY A 129 -36.18 14.83 -28.73
CA GLY A 129 -36.81 15.79 -29.63
C GLY A 129 -38.01 16.48 -29.00
N SER A 130 -37.80 17.68 -28.43
CA SER A 130 -38.87 18.67 -28.22
C SER A 130 -38.57 19.88 -29.09
N GLU A 131 -39.61 20.45 -29.74
CA GLU A 131 -39.52 21.68 -30.54
C GLU A 131 -39.07 22.85 -29.65
N LYS A 132 -37.75 23.11 -29.64
CA LYS A 132 -37.14 24.28 -28.99
C LYS A 132 -36.87 25.35 -30.05
N THR A 133 -36.93 26.62 -29.63
CA THR A 133 -36.61 27.77 -30.50
C THR A 133 -35.14 27.77 -30.94
N ALA A 134 -34.83 28.41 -32.06
CA ALA A 134 -33.47 28.46 -32.62
C ALA A 134 -32.40 28.99 -31.67
N SER A 135 -32.76 29.86 -30.70
CA SER A 135 -31.87 30.35 -29.65
C SER A 135 -31.65 29.34 -28.51
N GLU A 136 -32.65 28.51 -28.18
CA GLU A 136 -32.58 27.43 -27.20
C GLU A 136 -31.83 26.22 -27.76
N LEU A 137 -31.89 26.00 -29.09
CA LEU A 137 -31.12 24.98 -29.80
C LEU A 137 -29.61 25.30 -29.84
N ALA A 138 -29.23 26.58 -29.95
CA ALA A 138 -27.85 27.01 -29.94
C ALA A 138 -27.19 26.82 -28.53
N ASP A 139 -27.94 27.09 -27.44
CA ASP A 139 -27.45 26.93 -26.05
C ASP A 139 -27.47 25.44 -25.58
N SER A 140 -28.37 24.61 -26.20
CA SER A 140 -28.45 23.16 -25.92
C SER A 140 -27.46 22.29 -26.70
N ALA A 141 -26.74 22.84 -27.68
CA ALA A 141 -25.81 22.12 -28.55
C ALA A 141 -24.36 22.11 -28.05
N SER A 142 -24.04 22.90 -27.02
CA SER A 142 -22.69 22.95 -26.49
C SER A 142 -22.45 21.90 -25.39
N PRO A 143 -21.34 21.12 -25.44
CA PRO A 143 -21.02 20.18 -24.38
C PRO A 143 -20.92 20.86 -23.01
N LYS A 144 -21.50 20.24 -21.99
CA LYS A 144 -21.46 20.72 -20.59
C LYS A 144 -20.32 20.10 -19.79
N ILE A 145 -19.60 19.17 -20.40
CA ILE A 145 -18.48 18.44 -19.79
C ILE A 145 -17.19 18.82 -20.52
N ALA A 146 -16.17 19.20 -19.75
CA ALA A 146 -14.79 19.29 -20.23
C ALA A 146 -13.93 18.19 -19.61
N ILE A 147 -13.14 17.51 -20.41
CA ILE A 147 -12.21 16.46 -19.99
C ILE A 147 -10.80 16.93 -20.32
N ILE A 148 -9.88 16.83 -19.35
CA ILE A 148 -8.52 17.37 -19.46
C ILE A 148 -7.49 16.31 -19.11
N GLY A 149 -6.58 16.00 -20.06
CA GLY A 149 -5.48 15.09 -19.87
C GLY A 149 -4.11 15.79 -19.98
N GLY A 150 -3.23 15.65 -18.98
CA GLY A 150 -1.88 16.21 -19.00
C GLY A 150 -0.80 15.14 -19.02
N GLY A 151 0.02 15.10 -20.08
CA GLY A 151 1.04 14.07 -20.24
C GLY A 151 0.47 12.67 -20.14
N ILE A 152 1.08 11.81 -19.32
CA ILE A 152 0.57 10.43 -19.10
C ILE A 152 -0.80 10.39 -18.42
N GLY A 153 -1.24 11.47 -17.76
CA GLY A 153 -2.58 11.60 -17.22
C GLY A 153 -3.70 11.56 -18.26
N VAL A 154 -3.35 11.62 -19.56
CA VAL A 154 -4.31 11.36 -20.65
C VAL A 154 -4.92 9.96 -20.55
N ALA A 155 -4.18 8.95 -20.07
CA ALA A 155 -4.63 7.57 -20.04
C ALA A 155 -5.97 7.37 -19.28
N PRO A 156 -6.12 7.70 -17.99
CA PRO A 156 -7.37 7.46 -17.27
C PRO A 156 -8.53 8.34 -17.75
N VAL A 157 -8.26 9.55 -18.25
CA VAL A 157 -9.33 10.43 -18.76
C VAL A 157 -9.75 10.10 -20.20
N ALA A 158 -8.87 9.54 -21.02
CA ALA A 158 -9.25 9.02 -22.34
C ALA A 158 -10.14 7.78 -22.19
N GLY A 159 -9.81 6.85 -21.26
CA GLY A 159 -10.70 5.73 -20.94
C GLY A 159 -12.06 6.16 -20.37
N PHE A 160 -12.10 7.29 -19.65
CA PHE A 160 -13.37 7.88 -19.23
C PHE A 160 -14.14 8.49 -20.42
N ALA A 161 -13.46 9.28 -21.26
CA ALA A 161 -14.05 9.90 -22.46
C ALA A 161 -14.65 8.87 -23.42
N GLU A 162 -14.00 7.70 -23.57
CA GLU A 162 -14.48 6.59 -24.39
C GLU A 162 -15.82 6.01 -23.85
N SER A 163 -16.06 6.08 -22.54
CA SER A 163 -17.30 5.60 -21.93
C SER A 163 -18.49 6.54 -22.13
N LEU A 164 -18.25 7.77 -22.62
CA LEU A 164 -19.28 8.77 -22.86
C LEU A 164 -19.79 8.75 -24.31
N PRO A 165 -21.01 9.22 -24.56
CA PRO A 165 -21.51 9.38 -25.91
C PRO A 165 -20.62 10.29 -26.75
N ALA A 166 -20.48 9.97 -28.03
CA ALA A 166 -19.73 10.80 -28.97
C ALA A 166 -20.30 12.24 -29.00
N SER A 167 -19.40 13.22 -29.06
CA SER A 167 -19.73 14.65 -29.10
C SER A 167 -20.47 15.21 -27.87
N SER A 168 -20.49 14.46 -26.74
CA SER A 168 -21.14 14.95 -25.51
C SER A 168 -20.18 15.74 -24.60
N TYR A 169 -18.91 15.87 -24.96
CA TYR A 169 -17.87 16.53 -24.17
C TYR A 169 -16.85 17.24 -25.06
N ASP A 170 -16.16 18.24 -24.52
CA ASP A 170 -14.94 18.82 -25.09
C ASP A 170 -13.72 18.17 -24.42
N PHE A 171 -12.66 17.93 -25.19
CA PHE A 171 -11.43 17.32 -24.68
C PHE A 171 -10.21 18.22 -24.86
N PHE A 172 -9.45 18.43 -23.79
CA PHE A 172 -8.20 19.20 -23.78
C PHE A 172 -7.06 18.25 -23.41
N ALA A 173 -6.06 18.17 -24.29
CA ALA A 173 -4.86 17.38 -24.06
C ALA A 173 -3.62 18.30 -24.01
N SER A 174 -2.84 18.22 -22.94
CA SER A 174 -1.64 19.07 -22.76
C SER A 174 -0.41 18.20 -22.61
N PHE A 175 0.58 18.42 -23.47
CA PHE A 175 1.83 17.67 -23.50
C PHE A 175 3.03 18.61 -23.48
N LYS A 176 4.22 18.08 -23.16
CA LYS A 176 5.46 18.82 -23.34
C LYS A 176 5.84 18.90 -24.81
N SER A 177 5.66 17.78 -25.53
CA SER A 177 5.96 17.65 -26.95
C SER A 177 5.21 16.45 -27.52
N GLY A 178 4.81 16.53 -28.81
CA GLY A 178 4.05 15.49 -29.47
C GLY A 178 2.63 15.31 -28.90
N SER A 179 1.94 14.24 -29.29
CA SER A 179 0.62 13.86 -28.74
C SER A 179 0.42 12.35 -28.86
N TYR A 180 -0.31 11.74 -27.91
CA TYR A 180 -0.56 10.30 -27.87
C TYR A 180 -1.80 9.98 -27.04
N GLY A 181 -2.35 8.77 -27.19
CA GLY A 181 -3.45 8.26 -26.37
C GLY A 181 -4.81 8.92 -26.63
N LEU A 182 -5.02 9.43 -27.86
CA LEU A 182 -6.24 10.15 -28.27
C LEU A 182 -7.06 9.40 -29.31
N GLU A 183 -6.65 8.19 -29.70
CA GLU A 183 -7.17 7.45 -30.86
C GLU A 183 -8.61 6.97 -30.64
N HIS A 184 -9.02 6.72 -29.41
CA HIS A 184 -10.33 6.14 -29.07
C HIS A 184 -11.37 7.16 -28.62
N ILE A 185 -11.00 8.42 -28.40
CA ILE A 185 -11.93 9.45 -27.95
C ILE A 185 -12.71 10.07 -29.10
N LYS A 186 -13.94 10.51 -28.82
CA LYS A 186 -14.85 11.14 -29.80
C LYS A 186 -15.47 12.42 -29.22
N PRO A 187 -14.67 13.45 -28.90
CA PRO A 187 -15.16 14.71 -28.36
C PRO A 187 -15.90 15.53 -29.39
N ALA A 188 -16.74 16.51 -28.96
CA ALA A 188 -17.26 17.55 -29.82
C ALA A 188 -16.15 18.48 -30.35
N ASN A 189 -15.23 18.85 -29.45
CA ASN A 189 -14.03 19.62 -29.79
C ASN A 189 -12.82 19.01 -29.10
N LEU A 190 -11.72 18.81 -29.86
CA LEU A 190 -10.42 18.40 -29.36
C LEU A 190 -9.45 19.59 -29.43
N THR A 191 -8.88 19.97 -28.31
CA THR A 191 -7.86 21.00 -28.24
C THR A 191 -6.58 20.39 -27.66
N ILE A 192 -5.48 20.48 -28.42
CA ILE A 192 -4.17 20.00 -27.98
C ILE A 192 -3.27 21.22 -27.74
N THR A 193 -2.53 21.21 -26.62
CA THR A 193 -1.46 22.17 -26.34
C THR A 193 -0.14 21.43 -26.17
N THR A 194 0.95 22.02 -26.66
CA THR A 194 2.32 21.50 -26.43
C THR A 194 3.25 22.64 -26.01
N ASP A 195 4.09 22.37 -25.00
CA ASP A 195 5.00 23.39 -24.46
C ASP A 195 5.97 23.90 -25.52
N ASP A 196 6.35 23.06 -26.46
CA ASP A 196 7.28 23.38 -27.57
C ASP A 196 6.61 23.79 -28.90
N GLY A 197 5.28 23.77 -28.96
CA GLY A 197 4.50 24.10 -30.15
C GLY A 197 4.55 23.03 -31.25
N SER A 198 4.99 21.81 -30.96
CA SER A 198 5.10 20.73 -31.95
C SER A 198 3.76 20.25 -32.49
N VAL A 199 2.70 20.32 -31.69
CA VAL A 199 1.32 19.95 -32.07
C VAL A 199 0.31 20.90 -31.39
N GLY A 200 -0.67 21.36 -32.15
CA GLY A 200 -1.76 22.18 -31.61
C GLY A 200 -1.36 23.58 -31.17
N VAL A 201 -1.87 24.07 -30.07
CA VAL A 201 -1.60 25.41 -29.54
C VAL A 201 -0.26 25.39 -28.78
N HIS A 202 0.61 26.34 -29.08
CA HIS A 202 1.89 26.50 -28.38
C HIS A 202 1.67 27.03 -26.96
N GLY A 203 2.14 26.30 -25.95
CA GLY A 203 2.09 26.66 -24.55
C GLY A 203 1.49 25.58 -23.66
N MET A 204 1.46 25.86 -22.35
CA MET A 204 0.81 24.99 -21.36
C MET A 204 -0.71 25.01 -21.50
N LEU A 205 -1.41 24.16 -20.74
CA LEU A 205 -2.88 24.08 -20.71
C LEU A 205 -3.54 25.48 -20.60
N SER A 206 -2.95 26.39 -19.83
CA SER A 206 -3.46 27.76 -19.63
C SER A 206 -3.52 28.60 -20.90
N ALA A 207 -2.87 28.20 -21.99
CA ALA A 207 -3.00 28.85 -23.29
C ALA A 207 -4.33 28.54 -24.01
N ALA A 208 -5.03 27.48 -23.60
CA ALA A 208 -6.27 27.03 -24.24
C ALA A 208 -7.44 26.85 -23.28
N PHE A 209 -7.20 26.54 -22.01
CA PHE A 209 -8.22 26.36 -20.99
C PHE A 209 -8.16 27.55 -20.01
N THR A 210 -9.00 28.55 -20.23
CA THR A 210 -9.00 29.83 -19.49
C THR A 210 -10.33 30.01 -18.74
N LEU A 211 -10.37 30.98 -17.81
CA LEU A 211 -11.60 31.36 -17.10
C LEU A 211 -12.69 31.82 -18.11
N GLU A 212 -12.30 32.68 -19.06
CA GLU A 212 -13.25 33.17 -20.07
C GLU A 212 -13.84 32.04 -20.92
N LEU A 213 -13.02 31.00 -21.23
CA LEU A 213 -13.52 29.83 -21.94
C LEU A 213 -14.58 29.08 -21.12
N ILE A 214 -14.31 28.83 -19.83
CA ILE A 214 -15.25 28.11 -18.97
C ILE A 214 -16.58 28.89 -18.86
N GLU A 215 -16.52 30.19 -18.64
CA GLU A 215 -17.68 31.07 -18.54
C GLU A 215 -18.46 31.14 -19.86
N SER A 216 -17.79 31.22 -21.01
CA SER A 216 -18.42 31.27 -22.32
C SER A 216 -19.09 29.95 -22.72
N LYS A 217 -18.44 28.82 -22.44
CA LYS A 217 -18.95 27.46 -22.71
C LYS A 217 -19.94 27.00 -21.67
N LYS A 218 -19.95 27.58 -20.47
CA LYS A 218 -20.81 27.21 -19.33
C LYS A 218 -20.68 25.73 -18.99
N TYR A 219 -19.44 25.24 -18.82
CA TYR A 219 -19.20 23.87 -18.36
C TYR A 219 -19.76 23.68 -16.96
N ASP A 220 -20.56 22.64 -16.78
CA ASP A 220 -21.09 22.25 -15.46
C ASP A 220 -20.06 21.44 -14.67
N THR A 221 -19.25 20.64 -15.37
CA THR A 221 -18.27 19.76 -14.75
C THR A 221 -17.00 19.62 -15.58
N VAL A 222 -15.86 19.63 -14.89
CA VAL A 222 -14.52 19.38 -15.45
C VAL A 222 -13.93 18.11 -14.82
N TYR A 223 -13.45 17.19 -15.65
CA TYR A 223 -12.73 15.99 -15.22
C TYR A 223 -11.27 16.08 -15.67
N ALA A 224 -10.33 15.87 -14.77
CA ALA A 224 -8.93 16.01 -15.14
C ALA A 224 -7.99 14.98 -14.49
N CYS A 225 -6.91 14.65 -15.20
CA CYS A 225 -5.75 13.93 -14.70
C CYS A 225 -4.46 14.49 -15.33
N GLY A 226 -3.43 14.66 -14.53
CA GLY A 226 -2.13 15.15 -14.99
C GLY A 226 -1.21 15.64 -13.87
N PRO A 227 -0.15 16.37 -14.21
CA PRO A 227 0.80 16.90 -13.24
C PRO A 227 0.14 17.79 -12.17
N THR A 228 0.60 17.69 -10.93
CA THR A 228 0.05 18.46 -9.79
C THR A 228 -0.10 19.97 -10.07
N PRO A 229 0.87 20.69 -10.70
CA PRO A 229 0.69 22.11 -11.01
C PRO A 229 -0.48 22.37 -11.97
N MET A 230 -0.72 21.47 -12.94
CA MET A 230 -1.83 21.58 -13.88
C MET A 230 -3.16 21.37 -13.15
N LEU A 231 -3.24 20.36 -12.25
CA LEU A 231 -4.44 20.10 -11.48
C LEU A 231 -4.76 21.25 -10.51
N ALA A 232 -3.75 21.87 -9.90
CA ALA A 232 -3.92 23.05 -9.07
C ALA A 232 -4.47 24.25 -9.87
N TYR A 233 -3.94 24.46 -11.08
CA TYR A 233 -4.45 25.49 -12.00
C TYR A 233 -5.92 25.24 -12.38
N ILE A 234 -6.27 24.00 -12.72
CA ILE A 234 -7.66 23.63 -13.06
C ILE A 234 -8.59 23.88 -11.86
N GLN A 235 -8.17 23.46 -10.66
CA GLN A 235 -8.93 23.70 -9.43
C GLN A 235 -9.23 25.21 -9.23
N GLU A 236 -8.20 26.04 -9.32
CA GLU A 236 -8.33 27.48 -9.14
C GLU A 236 -9.26 28.12 -10.18
N THR A 237 -9.06 27.78 -11.46
CA THR A 237 -9.87 28.31 -12.58
C THR A 237 -11.32 27.87 -12.47
N CYS A 238 -11.59 26.60 -12.14
CA CYS A 238 -12.94 26.09 -11.93
C CYS A 238 -13.62 26.75 -10.70
N ALA A 239 -12.87 26.97 -9.63
CA ALA A 239 -13.40 27.65 -8.44
C ALA A 239 -13.81 29.10 -8.75
N GLN A 240 -13.02 29.82 -9.55
CA GLN A 240 -13.35 31.19 -10.01
C GLN A 240 -14.61 31.22 -10.87
N ALA A 241 -14.80 30.22 -11.75
CA ALA A 241 -15.95 30.10 -12.62
C ALA A 241 -17.20 29.51 -11.92
N GLY A 242 -17.10 29.02 -10.69
CA GLY A 242 -18.17 28.30 -10.00
C GLY A 242 -18.47 26.91 -10.59
N THR A 243 -17.55 26.35 -11.37
CA THR A 243 -17.70 25.05 -12.06
C THR A 243 -17.15 23.92 -11.18
N LYS A 244 -17.87 22.80 -11.12
CA LYS A 244 -17.38 21.59 -10.43
C LYS A 244 -16.18 20.98 -11.13
N CYS A 245 -15.21 20.46 -10.40
CA CYS A 245 -14.14 19.68 -10.98
C CYS A 245 -13.83 18.41 -10.18
N PHE A 246 -13.52 17.33 -10.90
CA PHE A 246 -13.07 16.05 -10.36
C PHE A 246 -11.67 15.76 -10.87
N LEU A 247 -10.72 15.63 -9.94
CA LEU A 247 -9.30 15.55 -10.25
C LEU A 247 -8.75 14.19 -9.83
N SER A 248 -8.14 13.47 -10.78
CA SER A 248 -7.46 12.21 -10.50
C SER A 248 -6.05 12.49 -10.04
N MET A 249 -5.75 12.10 -8.80
CA MET A 249 -4.49 12.36 -8.11
C MET A 249 -3.55 11.18 -8.21
N GLU A 250 -2.25 11.47 -8.28
CA GLU A 250 -1.18 10.47 -8.16
C GLU A 250 -0.55 10.53 -6.77
N ALA A 251 -0.16 9.36 -6.24
CA ALA A 251 0.61 9.24 -5.00
C ALA A 251 1.53 8.02 -5.06
N HIS A 252 2.61 8.04 -4.26
CA HIS A 252 3.43 6.85 -4.06
C HIS A 252 2.60 5.76 -3.38
N MET A 253 2.57 4.56 -3.97
CA MET A 253 1.77 3.45 -3.48
C MET A 253 2.63 2.22 -3.19
N ALA A 254 2.21 1.45 -2.19
CA ALA A 254 2.80 0.16 -1.88
C ALA A 254 1.74 -0.95 -1.93
N CYS A 255 0.61 -0.83 -1.21
CA CYS A 255 -0.37 -1.91 -1.08
C CYS A 255 -1.55 -1.84 -2.06
N GLY A 256 -1.90 -0.68 -2.63
CA GLY A 256 -3.07 -0.49 -3.52
C GLY A 256 -4.45 -0.63 -2.86
N VAL A 257 -4.56 -1.13 -1.62
CA VAL A 257 -5.82 -1.49 -0.93
C VAL A 257 -6.10 -0.69 0.34
N GLY A 258 -5.35 0.40 0.60
CA GLY A 258 -5.60 1.33 1.71
C GLY A 258 -4.97 0.97 3.06
N VAL A 259 -4.20 -0.12 3.15
CA VAL A 259 -3.64 -0.64 4.42
C VAL A 259 -2.40 0.12 4.89
N CYS A 260 -1.44 0.38 4.00
CA CYS A 260 -0.14 0.93 4.36
C CYS A 260 -0.16 2.42 4.72
N LEU A 261 -1.22 3.16 4.37
CA LEU A 261 -1.41 4.60 4.58
C LEU A 261 -0.30 5.47 3.95
N GLY A 262 0.41 4.93 2.94
CA GLY A 262 1.50 5.63 2.26
C GLY A 262 1.03 6.63 1.20
N CYS A 263 -0.12 6.37 0.57
CA CYS A 263 -0.63 7.15 -0.57
C CYS A 263 -1.64 8.22 -0.16
N VAL A 264 -1.40 8.94 0.92
CA VAL A 264 -2.34 9.96 1.41
C VAL A 264 -2.27 11.24 0.58
N ILE A 265 -3.44 11.82 0.37
CA ILE A 265 -3.67 13.12 -0.25
C ILE A 265 -4.28 14.04 0.82
N ASP A 266 -3.80 15.27 0.91
CA ASP A 266 -4.33 16.27 1.82
C ASP A 266 -5.63 16.86 1.26
N THR A 267 -6.67 16.84 2.09
CA THR A 267 -7.99 17.39 1.75
C THR A 267 -8.55 18.19 2.93
N THR A 268 -9.56 19.01 2.65
CA THR A 268 -10.29 19.75 3.70
C THR A 268 -10.99 18.84 4.71
N ASP A 269 -11.27 17.58 4.31
CA ASP A 269 -11.85 16.54 5.17
C ASP A 269 -10.76 15.68 5.85
N GLY A 270 -9.51 16.14 5.92
CA GLY A 270 -8.34 15.42 6.44
C GLY A 270 -7.64 14.58 5.38
N LYS A 271 -6.68 13.75 5.81
CA LYS A 271 -5.87 12.90 4.91
C LYS A 271 -6.69 11.73 4.35
N LYS A 272 -6.77 11.62 3.02
CA LYS A 272 -7.47 10.55 2.29
C LYS A 272 -6.46 9.68 1.53
N ARG A 273 -6.73 8.39 1.44
CA ARG A 273 -5.87 7.43 0.71
C ARG A 273 -6.21 7.46 -0.78
N CYS A 274 -5.25 7.81 -1.61
CA CYS A 274 -5.42 7.83 -3.06
C CYS A 274 -5.90 6.47 -3.62
N CYS A 275 -5.41 5.37 -3.08
CA CYS A 275 -5.78 4.02 -3.54
C CYS A 275 -7.14 3.50 -3.04
N LYS A 276 -7.81 4.17 -2.11
CA LYS A 276 -9.10 3.71 -1.55
C LYS A 276 -10.21 4.74 -1.66
N GLU A 277 -9.98 5.96 -1.16
CA GLU A 277 -10.94 7.07 -1.29
C GLU A 277 -10.83 7.78 -2.65
N GLY A 278 -9.65 7.73 -3.31
CA GLY A 278 -9.36 8.20 -4.66
C GLY A 278 -9.25 7.06 -5.68
N PRO A 279 -8.56 7.27 -6.81
CA PRO A 279 -7.72 8.43 -7.13
C PRO A 279 -8.50 9.69 -7.52
N VAL A 280 -9.78 9.61 -7.87
CA VAL A 280 -10.62 10.72 -8.28
C VAL A 280 -11.21 11.42 -7.06
N PHE A 281 -10.93 12.70 -6.91
CA PHE A 281 -11.41 13.53 -5.80
C PHE A 281 -12.20 14.74 -6.32
N ASP A 282 -13.17 15.19 -5.53
CA ASP A 282 -13.77 16.52 -5.69
C ASP A 282 -12.68 17.57 -5.54
N GLY A 283 -12.45 18.37 -6.60
CA GLY A 283 -11.38 19.37 -6.61
C GLY A 283 -11.56 20.43 -5.54
N SER A 284 -12.78 20.76 -5.13
CA SER A 284 -13.05 21.74 -4.07
C SER A 284 -12.50 21.30 -2.69
N LYS A 285 -12.23 20.02 -2.53
CA LYS A 285 -11.73 19.44 -1.28
C LYS A 285 -10.21 19.23 -1.26
N LEU A 286 -9.53 19.31 -2.39
CA LEU A 286 -8.10 19.06 -2.48
C LEU A 286 -7.29 20.26 -1.93
N ILE A 287 -6.20 19.94 -1.25
CA ILE A 287 -5.22 20.94 -0.79
C ILE A 287 -3.91 20.69 -1.55
N PHE A 288 -3.52 21.64 -2.40
CA PHE A 288 -2.26 21.56 -3.14
C PHE A 288 -1.14 22.30 -2.42
N GLU A 289 -0.18 21.53 -1.86
CA GLU A 289 1.07 22.09 -1.33
C GLU A 289 2.24 21.81 -2.28
N LYS A 290 3.25 22.67 -2.29
CA LYS A 290 4.38 22.56 -3.24
C LYS A 290 5.49 21.65 -2.71
N LYS A 291 5.61 20.37 -3.15
CA LYS A 291 6.84 19.54 -2.96
C LYS A 291 7.00 18.39 -3.97
N ASP A 292 8.26 17.93 -4.19
CA ASP A 292 8.72 17.01 -5.26
C ASP A 292 9.44 15.71 -4.77
N SER A 293 9.68 14.73 -5.65
CA SER A 293 9.98 13.29 -5.43
C SER A 293 11.32 12.72 -5.92
N VAL A 294 11.68 11.41 -5.64
CA VAL A 294 12.70 10.54 -6.33
C VAL A 294 12.66 9.02 -5.98
N GLY A 295 13.26 8.08 -6.76
CA GLY A 295 13.10 6.59 -6.84
C GLY A 295 14.28 5.58 -6.65
N GLY A 296 14.19 4.30 -6.94
CA GLY A 296 14.58 3.01 -6.47
C GLY A 296 15.53 1.97 -7.15
N VAL A 297 15.64 0.65 -6.83
CA VAL A 297 16.34 -0.54 -7.48
C VAL A 297 16.13 -1.98 -6.87
N LYS A 298 16.49 -3.10 -7.46
CA LYS A 298 16.18 -4.55 -7.74
C LYS A 298 16.51 -5.74 -6.81
N ILE A 299 15.82 -6.96 -6.85
CA ILE A 299 16.27 -8.37 -6.53
C ILE A 299 15.26 -9.54 -6.83
N GLN A 300 15.69 -10.84 -6.95
CA GLN A 300 14.91 -12.06 -7.36
C GLN A 300 14.94 -13.31 -6.44
N PRO A 301 13.98 -14.32 -6.56
CA PRO A 301 13.95 -15.63 -5.87
C PRO A 301 13.79 -16.91 -6.74
N ARG A 302 13.90 -18.16 -6.14
CA ARG A 302 13.98 -19.49 -6.81
C ARG A 302 13.14 -20.63 -6.15
N ARG A 303 12.75 -21.73 -6.84
CA ARG A 303 11.85 -22.84 -6.38
C ARG A 303 12.35 -24.27 -6.64
N GLU A 304 11.83 -25.33 -5.92
CA GLU A 304 12.01 -26.78 -6.14
C GLU A 304 10.84 -27.69 -5.62
N PRO A 305 10.70 -28.98 -6.06
CA PRO A 305 9.56 -29.87 -5.81
C PRO A 305 9.65 -30.87 -4.64
N LEU A 306 8.56 -31.57 -4.27
CA LEU A 306 8.24 -32.22 -3.00
C LEU A 306 7.97 -33.74 -3.05
N ALA A 307 8.08 -34.43 -1.86
CA ALA A 307 7.83 -35.84 -1.63
C ALA A 307 6.65 -36.14 -0.69
N GLU A 308 6.04 -37.34 -0.75
CA GLU A 308 4.85 -37.76 0.02
C GLU A 308 5.13 -38.30 1.44
N GLY A 309 4.15 -38.21 2.38
CA GLY A 309 4.06 -39.06 3.56
C GLY A 309 3.82 -38.44 4.93
N ILE A 310 4.12 -37.16 5.25
CA ILE A 310 3.93 -36.55 6.58
C ILE A 310 3.00 -35.35 6.52
N GLN A 311 2.06 -35.23 7.50
CA GLN A 311 1.30 -34.01 7.76
C GLN A 311 1.99 -33.26 8.91
N PRO A 312 2.71 -32.16 8.65
CA PRO A 312 3.36 -31.39 9.69
C PRO A 312 2.36 -30.54 10.48
N ASP A 313 2.58 -30.46 11.77
CA ASP A 313 1.91 -29.53 12.66
C ASP A 313 2.68 -28.20 12.68
N LEU A 314 2.03 -27.12 12.23
CA LEU A 314 2.57 -25.77 12.22
C LEU A 314 2.16 -24.96 13.45
N SER A 315 1.34 -25.52 14.34
CA SER A 315 0.83 -24.80 15.49
C SER A 315 1.92 -24.37 16.46
N VAL A 316 1.69 -23.25 17.15
CA VAL A 316 2.57 -22.73 18.20
C VAL A 316 1.77 -22.09 19.31
N ASP A 317 2.25 -22.22 20.54
CA ASP A 317 1.72 -21.52 21.70
C ASP A 317 2.64 -20.34 22.09
N ILE A 318 2.05 -19.16 22.24
CA ILE A 318 2.77 -17.93 22.61
C ILE A 318 2.06 -17.31 23.81
N ALA A 319 2.75 -17.22 24.93
CA ALA A 319 2.22 -16.66 26.17
C ALA A 319 0.86 -17.29 26.59
N GLY A 320 0.66 -18.58 26.32
CA GLY A 320 -0.57 -19.32 26.62
C GLY A 320 -1.68 -19.15 25.56
N VAL A 321 -1.44 -18.44 24.48
CA VAL A 321 -2.38 -18.32 23.35
C VAL A 321 -1.96 -19.26 22.23
N HIS A 322 -2.91 -20.05 21.72
CA HIS A 322 -2.69 -21.00 20.62
C HIS A 322 -2.82 -20.34 19.26
N PHE A 323 -1.88 -20.62 18.35
CA PHE A 323 -1.85 -20.17 16.95
C PHE A 323 -1.79 -21.40 16.05
N GLU A 324 -2.68 -21.52 15.09
CA GLU A 324 -2.74 -22.63 14.12
C GLU A 324 -1.49 -22.76 13.25
N ASN A 325 -0.73 -21.66 13.09
CA ASN A 325 0.57 -21.62 12.42
C ASN A 325 1.36 -20.39 12.89
N PRO A 326 2.70 -20.33 12.63
CA PRO A 326 3.55 -19.29 13.18
C PRO A 326 3.49 -17.94 12.44
N VAL A 327 2.70 -17.80 11.37
CA VAL A 327 2.73 -16.64 10.48
C VAL A 327 1.69 -15.61 10.90
N ILE A 328 2.16 -14.41 11.24
CA ILE A 328 1.35 -13.31 11.79
C ILE A 328 1.48 -12.10 10.85
N GLY A 329 0.35 -11.48 10.49
CA GLY A 329 0.33 -10.18 9.81
C GLY A 329 0.90 -9.09 10.71
N SER A 330 1.97 -8.41 10.28
CA SER A 330 2.71 -7.43 11.09
C SER A 330 1.93 -6.15 11.33
N SER A 331 2.03 -5.63 12.54
CA SER A 331 1.49 -4.31 12.90
C SER A 331 1.96 -3.21 11.94
N GLY A 332 1.01 -2.38 11.53
CA GLY A 332 1.26 -1.25 10.63
C GLY A 332 1.34 -1.59 9.14
N ALA A 333 1.62 -2.84 8.78
CA ALA A 333 1.73 -3.28 7.39
C ALA A 333 0.49 -4.05 6.91
N PHE A 334 -0.23 -4.72 7.80
CA PHE A 334 -1.35 -5.59 7.45
C PHE A 334 -2.74 -5.00 7.76
N GLY A 335 -2.81 -3.85 8.43
CA GLY A 335 -4.08 -3.21 8.80
C GLY A 335 -4.74 -3.87 10.00
N PHE A 336 -6.03 -4.18 9.87
CA PHE A 336 -6.84 -4.92 10.83
C PHE A 336 -7.26 -6.31 10.31
N GLY A 337 -6.80 -6.68 9.11
CA GLY A 337 -7.03 -7.98 8.46
C GLY A 337 -8.16 -7.98 7.44
N THR A 338 -9.21 -7.22 7.65
CA THR A 338 -10.37 -7.14 6.74
C THR A 338 -10.03 -6.53 5.39
N GLU A 339 -9.00 -5.68 5.33
CA GLU A 339 -8.55 -5.02 4.11
C GLU A 339 -8.01 -6.00 3.06
N TYR A 340 -7.43 -7.12 3.50
CA TYR A 340 -6.91 -8.16 2.61
C TYR A 340 -7.90 -9.31 2.36
N ALA A 341 -9.05 -9.34 3.03
CA ALA A 341 -10.02 -10.43 2.90
C ALA A 341 -10.59 -10.60 1.48
N SER A 342 -10.56 -9.54 0.65
CA SER A 342 -10.93 -9.62 -0.77
C SER A 342 -9.80 -10.12 -1.68
N VAL A 343 -8.56 -10.19 -1.18
CA VAL A 343 -7.37 -10.55 -1.96
C VAL A 343 -7.03 -12.03 -1.78
N PHE A 344 -7.11 -12.53 -0.54
CA PHE A 344 -6.91 -13.93 -0.21
C PHE A 344 -7.67 -14.32 1.07
N ASP A 345 -7.76 -15.62 1.34
CA ASP A 345 -8.37 -16.11 2.58
C ASP A 345 -7.46 -15.83 3.79
N VAL A 346 -7.71 -14.72 4.47
CA VAL A 346 -6.96 -14.28 5.66
C VAL A 346 -7.10 -15.26 6.84
N ASN A 347 -8.11 -16.14 6.84
CA ASN A 347 -8.31 -17.16 7.87
C ASN A 347 -7.23 -18.25 7.84
N ARG A 348 -6.38 -18.26 6.84
CA ARG A 348 -5.20 -19.14 6.77
C ARG A 348 -4.05 -18.69 7.67
N LEU A 349 -4.03 -17.43 8.11
CA LEU A 349 -2.97 -16.89 8.96
C LEU A 349 -3.09 -17.40 10.40
N GLY A 350 -1.97 -17.48 11.12
CA GLY A 350 -1.96 -17.79 12.54
C GLY A 350 -2.43 -16.62 13.41
N GLY A 351 -2.06 -15.39 13.04
CA GLY A 351 -2.46 -14.19 13.79
C GLY A 351 -2.40 -12.92 12.95
N ILE A 352 -3.00 -11.86 13.49
CA ILE A 352 -3.00 -10.51 12.90
C ILE A 352 -2.73 -9.50 14.02
N ALA A 353 -1.61 -8.76 13.92
CA ALA A 353 -1.33 -7.64 14.81
C ALA A 353 -1.96 -6.36 14.23
N SER A 354 -2.79 -5.70 15.03
CA SER A 354 -3.45 -4.44 14.65
C SER A 354 -2.45 -3.34 14.30
N LYS A 355 -2.93 -2.25 13.72
CA LYS A 355 -2.18 -0.98 13.65
C LYS A 355 -1.71 -0.61 15.07
N GLY A 356 -0.55 0.09 15.17
CA GLY A 356 -0.11 0.62 16.47
C GLY A 356 -1.15 1.61 17.03
N LEU A 357 -1.85 1.20 18.08
CA LEU A 357 -2.96 1.92 18.69
C LEU A 357 -2.47 2.87 19.75
N THR A 358 -2.92 4.12 19.71
CA THR A 358 -2.72 5.11 20.77
C THR A 358 -4.04 5.40 21.48
N LEU A 359 -4.00 5.93 22.70
CA LEU A 359 -5.22 6.26 23.45
C LEU A 359 -6.14 7.16 22.62
N GLU A 360 -5.58 8.26 22.12
CA GLU A 360 -6.25 9.19 21.22
C GLU A 360 -5.90 8.89 19.74
N PRO A 361 -6.77 9.25 18.78
CA PRO A 361 -6.50 9.09 17.36
C PRO A 361 -5.29 9.91 16.89
N ARG A 362 -4.54 9.40 15.91
CA ARG A 362 -3.39 10.10 15.32
C ARG A 362 -3.49 10.16 13.80
N GLN A 363 -3.21 11.34 13.23
CA GLN A 363 -3.21 11.56 11.78
C GLN A 363 -1.91 11.10 11.08
N GLY A 364 -0.88 10.74 11.87
CA GLY A 364 0.43 10.38 11.35
C GLY A 364 1.29 11.58 10.97
N ASN A 365 2.45 11.32 10.34
CA ASN A 365 3.38 12.34 9.91
C ASN A 365 2.95 12.98 8.59
N ASP A 366 3.44 14.19 8.32
CA ASP A 366 3.25 14.92 7.07
C ASP A 366 4.30 14.53 6.02
N GLY A 367 4.15 15.04 4.81
CA GLY A 367 5.08 14.87 3.70
C GLY A 367 5.11 13.46 3.11
N ILE A 368 6.26 13.09 2.54
CA ILE A 368 6.48 11.75 1.98
C ILE A 368 6.54 10.74 3.12
N ARG A 369 5.75 9.67 3.02
CA ARG A 369 5.61 8.64 4.05
C ARG A 369 6.24 7.30 3.68
N LEU A 370 6.48 7.06 2.40
CA LEU A 370 7.09 5.84 1.87
C LEU A 370 8.19 6.19 0.89
N TRP A 371 9.30 5.45 0.96
CA TRP A 371 10.43 5.57 0.07
C TRP A 371 11.04 4.20 -0.20
N GLU A 372 11.18 3.86 -1.47
CA GLU A 372 11.76 2.59 -1.89
C GLU A 372 13.29 2.64 -1.80
N THR A 373 13.89 1.52 -1.38
CA THR A 373 15.34 1.32 -1.40
C THR A 373 15.67 0.06 -2.21
N PRO A 374 16.93 -0.16 -2.61
CA PRO A 374 17.31 -1.31 -3.46
C PRO A 374 16.81 -2.68 -3.00
N ALA A 375 16.66 -2.91 -1.70
CA ALA A 375 16.21 -4.19 -1.16
C ALA A 375 15.28 -4.01 0.04
N GLY A 376 14.50 -2.92 0.05
CA GLY A 376 13.60 -2.66 1.16
C GLY A 376 12.73 -1.43 0.97
N LEU A 377 12.10 -1.02 2.05
CA LEU A 377 11.19 0.10 2.11
C LEU A 377 11.49 0.95 3.34
N MET A 378 11.56 2.25 3.15
CA MET A 378 11.58 3.21 4.25
C MET A 378 10.18 3.77 4.48
N ASN A 379 9.80 3.97 5.75
CA ASN A 379 8.51 4.50 6.11
C ASN A 379 8.57 5.55 7.23
N SER A 380 7.70 6.54 7.14
CA SER A 380 7.50 7.58 8.16
C SER A 380 6.00 7.82 8.37
N ILE A 381 5.26 6.77 8.76
CA ILE A 381 3.80 6.83 8.91
C ILE A 381 3.37 7.62 10.15
N GLY A 382 4.13 7.54 11.25
CA GLY A 382 3.86 8.30 12.48
C GLY A 382 2.68 7.77 13.31
N LEU A 383 2.47 6.45 13.33
CA LEU A 383 1.39 5.80 14.09
C LEU A 383 -0.01 6.31 13.74
N GLN A 384 -0.32 6.53 12.46
CA GLN A 384 -1.69 6.85 12.07
C GLN A 384 -2.63 5.72 12.50
N ASN A 385 -3.60 6.04 13.37
CA ASN A 385 -4.57 5.08 13.90
C ASN A 385 -5.83 5.79 14.41
N PRO A 386 -6.96 5.07 14.57
CA PRO A 386 -8.24 5.67 14.96
C PRO A 386 -8.37 5.93 16.48
N GLY A 387 -7.40 5.56 17.30
CA GLY A 387 -7.49 5.54 18.75
C GLY A 387 -8.10 4.26 19.32
N ILE A 388 -7.73 3.92 20.56
CA ILE A 388 -8.20 2.69 21.24
C ILE A 388 -9.72 2.63 21.39
N PRO A 389 -10.44 3.69 21.81
CA PRO A 389 -11.90 3.63 21.92
C PRO A 389 -12.60 3.29 20.60
N HIS A 390 -12.16 3.87 19.48
CA HIS A 390 -12.70 3.57 18.15
C HIS A 390 -12.34 2.13 17.74
N PHE A 391 -11.11 1.71 17.94
CA PHE A 391 -10.65 0.35 17.64
C PHE A 391 -11.53 -0.69 18.35
N ILE A 392 -11.79 -0.51 19.65
CA ILE A 392 -12.63 -1.43 20.44
C ILE A 392 -14.04 -1.51 19.88
N LYS A 393 -14.60 -0.38 19.44
CA LYS A 393 -15.99 -0.29 18.97
C LYS A 393 -16.17 -0.81 17.54
N GLU A 394 -15.27 -0.49 16.63
CA GLU A 394 -15.47 -0.67 15.19
C GLU A 394 -14.59 -1.77 14.58
N GLU A 395 -13.28 -1.79 14.91
CA GLU A 395 -12.32 -2.66 14.23
C GLU A 395 -12.14 -4.01 14.94
N LEU A 396 -12.08 -4.01 16.27
CA LEU A 396 -11.85 -5.24 17.05
C LEU A 396 -12.94 -6.30 16.80
N PRO A 397 -14.25 -5.97 16.76
CA PRO A 397 -15.27 -6.96 16.45
C PRO A 397 -15.08 -7.64 15.11
N GLN A 398 -14.61 -6.89 14.11
CA GLN A 398 -14.31 -7.41 12.77
C GLN A 398 -13.08 -8.33 12.78
N MET A 399 -12.01 -7.95 13.51
CA MET A 399 -10.83 -8.79 13.69
C MET A 399 -11.18 -10.09 14.42
N MET A 400 -12.02 -10.01 15.48
CA MET A 400 -12.44 -11.17 16.26
C MET A 400 -13.38 -12.12 15.49
N ALA A 401 -14.02 -11.66 14.42
CA ALA A 401 -14.81 -12.49 13.52
C ALA A 401 -13.95 -13.34 12.56
N LEU A 402 -12.66 -13.03 12.43
CA LEU A 402 -11.68 -13.81 11.67
C LEU A 402 -11.12 -14.95 12.55
N LYS A 403 -10.63 -16.02 11.90
CA LYS A 403 -9.99 -17.15 12.62
C LYS A 403 -8.61 -16.83 13.23
N PRO A 404 -7.72 -16.03 12.57
CA PRO A 404 -6.42 -15.72 13.12
C PRO A 404 -6.52 -15.02 14.48
N VAL A 405 -5.55 -15.30 15.36
CA VAL A 405 -5.47 -14.64 16.67
C VAL A 405 -5.34 -13.12 16.50
N ALA A 406 -6.29 -12.38 17.04
CA ALA A 406 -6.26 -10.92 17.07
C ALA A 406 -5.26 -10.44 18.14
N ILE A 407 -4.27 -9.63 17.75
CA ILE A 407 -3.26 -9.06 18.64
C ILE A 407 -3.41 -7.55 18.65
N ALA A 408 -3.74 -6.94 19.79
CA ALA A 408 -3.80 -5.48 19.92
C ALA A 408 -2.39 -4.90 20.10
N ASN A 409 -1.88 -4.16 19.13
CA ASN A 409 -0.58 -3.49 19.22
C ASN A 409 -0.74 -2.15 19.95
N LEU A 410 -0.41 -2.13 21.25
CA LEU A 410 -0.56 -0.97 22.12
C LEU A 410 0.68 -0.06 22.03
N SER A 411 0.48 1.17 21.62
CA SER A 411 1.48 2.23 21.58
C SER A 411 1.06 3.41 22.48
N GLY A 412 2.02 4.17 22.98
CA GLY A 412 1.74 5.33 23.83
C GLY A 412 2.79 6.43 23.68
N SER A 413 2.46 7.63 24.18
CA SER A 413 3.37 8.78 24.23
C SER A 413 3.87 9.10 25.64
N SER A 414 3.24 8.54 26.68
CA SER A 414 3.62 8.66 28.09
C SER A 414 3.26 7.37 28.82
N MET A 415 3.74 7.21 30.03
CA MET A 415 3.43 6.08 30.91
C MET A 415 1.92 5.94 31.13
N GLU A 416 1.25 7.08 31.38
CA GLU A 416 -0.18 7.16 31.64
C GLU A 416 -0.99 6.65 30.45
N THR A 417 -0.61 7.03 29.21
CA THR A 417 -1.32 6.60 27.98
C THR A 417 -1.14 5.12 27.71
N TYR A 418 -0.01 4.52 28.03
CA TYR A 418 0.19 3.06 27.96
C TYR A 418 -0.69 2.33 28.99
N VAL A 419 -0.70 2.80 30.25
CA VAL A 419 -1.47 2.18 31.34
C VAL A 419 -2.98 2.28 31.06
N GLU A 420 -3.46 3.45 30.63
CA GLU A 420 -4.90 3.63 30.34
C GLU A 420 -5.32 2.81 29.10
N GLY A 421 -4.49 2.79 28.06
CA GLY A 421 -4.72 1.94 26.89
C GLY A 421 -4.78 0.45 27.24
N ALA A 422 -3.88 0.00 28.13
CA ALA A 422 -3.88 -1.38 28.61
C ALA A 422 -5.16 -1.74 29.40
N LYS A 423 -5.64 -0.84 30.27
CA LYS A 423 -6.91 -1.04 31.01
C LYS A 423 -8.11 -1.16 30.09
N LEU A 424 -8.18 -0.31 29.05
CA LEU A 424 -9.28 -0.37 28.08
C LEU A 424 -9.25 -1.68 27.29
N LEU A 425 -8.08 -2.13 26.85
CA LEU A 425 -7.93 -3.40 26.14
C LEU A 425 -8.18 -4.61 27.04
N ASP A 426 -7.85 -4.53 28.34
CA ASP A 426 -8.11 -5.59 29.31
C ASP A 426 -9.62 -5.90 29.46
N GLN A 427 -10.48 -4.90 29.27
CA GLN A 427 -11.93 -5.02 29.32
C GLN A 427 -12.54 -5.66 28.06
N THR A 428 -11.74 -5.99 27.05
CA THR A 428 -12.19 -6.59 25.78
C THR A 428 -11.86 -8.09 25.73
N ASP A 429 -12.38 -8.76 24.71
CA ASP A 429 -12.07 -10.18 24.45
C ASP A 429 -10.79 -10.37 23.63
N VAL A 430 -10.00 -9.31 23.36
CA VAL A 430 -8.74 -9.45 22.61
C VAL A 430 -7.82 -10.47 23.30
N PRO A 431 -7.34 -11.50 22.58
CA PRO A 431 -6.57 -12.59 23.19
C PRO A 431 -5.21 -12.18 23.73
N MET A 432 -4.57 -11.14 23.13
CA MET A 432 -3.18 -10.79 23.41
C MET A 432 -2.92 -9.29 23.17
N ILE A 433 -2.05 -8.70 23.98
CA ILE A 433 -1.52 -7.34 23.80
C ILE A 433 -0.04 -7.42 23.39
N GLU A 434 0.31 -6.77 22.26
CA GLU A 434 1.69 -6.48 21.89
C GLU A 434 2.03 -5.05 22.31
N LEU A 435 2.76 -4.89 23.40
CA LEU A 435 3.21 -3.59 23.91
C LEU A 435 4.34 -3.04 23.06
N ASN A 436 4.08 -2.00 22.32
CA ASN A 436 5.03 -1.40 21.37
C ASN A 436 5.79 -0.23 22.00
N ILE A 437 6.96 -0.50 22.56
CA ILE A 437 7.89 0.51 23.12
C ILE A 437 8.98 0.90 22.11
N SER A 438 8.73 0.71 20.81
CA SER A 438 9.78 0.71 19.78
C SER A 438 9.55 1.67 18.62
N CYS A 439 8.50 2.52 18.63
CA CYS A 439 8.16 3.32 17.46
C CYS A 439 9.21 4.42 17.19
N PRO A 440 9.98 4.36 16.07
CA PRO A 440 11.03 5.33 15.79
C PRO A 440 10.52 6.68 15.27
N ASN A 441 9.25 6.75 14.88
CA ASN A 441 8.65 7.88 14.15
C ASN A 441 7.84 8.83 15.05
N VAL A 442 8.02 8.74 16.38
CA VAL A 442 7.35 9.58 17.37
C VAL A 442 8.39 10.31 18.22
N SER A 443 8.31 11.62 18.29
CA SER A 443 9.29 12.48 18.98
C SER A 443 9.23 12.41 20.52
N ALA A 444 8.12 11.92 21.09
CA ALA A 444 7.95 11.66 22.52
C ALA A 444 7.22 10.33 22.72
N GLY A 445 7.65 9.53 23.69
CA GLY A 445 7.09 8.19 23.95
C GLY A 445 7.83 7.06 23.18
N GLY A 446 7.15 5.98 22.86
CA GLY A 446 7.57 4.84 22.06
C GLY A 446 9.05 4.45 22.14
N ALA A 447 9.86 4.94 21.21
CA ALA A 447 11.29 4.61 21.16
C ALA A 447 12.07 5.01 22.41
N ALA A 448 11.71 6.08 23.11
CA ALA A 448 12.42 6.52 24.32
C ALA A 448 12.32 5.47 25.45
N PHE A 449 11.17 4.83 25.60
CA PHE A 449 10.98 3.76 26.59
C PHE A 449 11.74 2.49 26.25
N GLY A 450 11.96 2.19 24.97
CA GLY A 450 12.70 1.01 24.54
C GLY A 450 14.22 1.16 24.47
N MET A 451 14.78 2.33 24.82
CA MET A 451 16.22 2.59 24.65
C MET A 451 17.08 2.18 25.85
N THR A 452 16.53 2.05 27.05
CA THR A 452 17.25 1.66 28.27
C THR A 452 16.50 0.58 29.05
N CYS A 453 17.23 -0.25 29.77
CA CYS A 453 16.65 -1.30 30.61
C CYS A 453 15.67 -0.73 31.64
N SER A 454 16.05 0.36 32.34
CA SER A 454 15.20 0.97 33.36
C SER A 454 13.87 1.45 32.77
N ALA A 455 13.91 2.27 31.72
CA ALA A 455 12.67 2.82 31.13
C ALA A 455 11.76 1.70 30.55
N ALA A 456 12.34 0.68 29.93
CA ALA A 456 11.60 -0.47 29.43
C ALA A 456 10.97 -1.28 30.56
N GLY A 457 11.74 -1.56 31.61
CA GLY A 457 11.23 -2.27 32.80
C GLY A 457 10.09 -1.51 33.48
N ASP A 458 10.22 -0.18 33.63
CA ASP A 458 9.20 0.65 34.28
C ASP A 458 7.86 0.62 33.51
N VAL A 459 7.89 0.79 32.19
CA VAL A 459 6.65 0.75 31.40
C VAL A 459 6.03 -0.66 31.36
N VAL A 460 6.86 -1.72 31.27
CA VAL A 460 6.34 -3.09 31.28
C VAL A 460 5.70 -3.41 32.63
N ARG A 461 6.32 -3.07 33.76
CA ARG A 461 5.73 -3.25 35.10
C ARG A 461 4.40 -2.52 35.25
N ALA A 462 4.33 -1.25 34.81
CA ALA A 462 3.13 -0.44 34.89
C ALA A 462 1.99 -1.01 34.04
N VAL A 463 2.29 -1.43 32.81
CA VAL A 463 1.31 -2.06 31.91
C VAL A 463 0.90 -3.43 32.44
N ARG A 464 1.85 -4.25 32.91
CA ARG A 464 1.53 -5.57 33.49
C ARG A 464 0.57 -5.45 34.70
N ALA A 465 0.72 -4.43 35.51
CA ALA A 465 -0.20 -4.16 36.63
C ALA A 465 -1.60 -3.69 36.17
N ALA A 466 -1.73 -3.24 34.95
CA ALA A 466 -2.97 -2.68 34.37
C ALA A 466 -3.77 -3.68 33.50
N THR A 467 -3.21 -4.85 33.19
CA THR A 467 -3.88 -5.86 32.35
C THR A 467 -3.60 -7.27 32.85
N THR A 468 -4.55 -8.18 32.65
CA THR A 468 -4.40 -9.63 32.89
C THR A 468 -4.07 -10.38 31.59
N LYS A 469 -4.21 -9.75 30.44
CA LYS A 469 -4.01 -10.34 29.10
C LYS A 469 -2.56 -10.82 28.92
N PRO A 470 -2.33 -11.85 28.10
CA PRO A 470 -1.01 -12.20 27.59
C PRO A 470 -0.31 -10.97 27.02
N LEU A 471 0.91 -10.69 27.50
CA LEU A 471 1.67 -9.47 27.20
C LEU A 471 2.98 -9.81 26.49
N VAL A 472 3.07 -9.46 25.22
CA VAL A 472 4.29 -9.52 24.41
C VAL A 472 4.86 -8.12 24.26
N VAL A 473 6.17 -7.94 24.34
CA VAL A 473 6.81 -6.61 24.22
C VAL A 473 7.58 -6.49 22.91
N LYS A 474 7.23 -5.49 22.12
CA LYS A 474 7.90 -5.19 20.83
C LYS A 474 9.01 -4.19 21.01
N LEU A 475 10.24 -4.62 20.67
CA LEU A 475 11.48 -3.87 20.90
C LEU A 475 11.96 -3.10 19.67
N THR A 476 12.70 -2.03 19.94
CA THR A 476 13.44 -1.26 18.93
C THR A 476 14.83 -1.85 18.70
N PRO A 477 15.27 -1.99 17.44
CA PRO A 477 16.65 -2.43 17.16
C PRO A 477 17.70 -1.34 17.44
N GLN A 478 17.30 -0.12 17.80
CA GLN A 478 18.20 1.00 18.07
C GLN A 478 18.72 1.02 19.53
N ALA A 479 18.18 0.18 20.43
CA ALA A 479 18.65 0.13 21.81
C ALA A 479 20.13 -0.26 21.87
N PRO A 480 20.99 0.52 22.55
CA PRO A 480 22.42 0.19 22.66
C PRO A 480 22.68 -1.18 23.33
N ASP A 481 21.86 -1.52 24.32
CA ASP A 481 21.83 -2.84 24.97
C ASP A 481 20.47 -3.50 24.77
N LEU A 482 20.22 -3.94 23.55
CA LEU A 482 18.94 -4.57 23.18
C LEU A 482 18.65 -5.84 24.00
N ILE A 483 19.67 -6.65 24.24
CA ILE A 483 19.53 -7.90 24.99
C ILE A 483 19.22 -7.60 26.46
N GLY A 484 19.91 -6.66 27.09
CA GLY A 484 19.61 -6.22 28.46
C GLY A 484 18.20 -5.65 28.58
N VAL A 485 17.75 -4.84 27.61
CA VAL A 485 16.38 -4.33 27.56
C VAL A 485 15.37 -5.48 27.48
N ALA A 486 15.59 -6.48 26.63
CA ALA A 486 14.70 -7.64 26.51
C ALA A 486 14.61 -8.43 27.83
N LEU A 487 15.75 -8.72 28.46
CA LEU A 487 15.80 -9.44 29.72
C LEU A 487 15.13 -8.65 30.87
N GLU A 488 15.28 -7.32 30.92
CA GLU A 488 14.57 -6.50 31.90
C GLU A 488 13.05 -6.47 31.63
N CYS A 489 12.60 -6.48 30.36
CA CYS A 489 11.19 -6.62 30.04
C CYS A 489 10.62 -7.95 30.55
N ILE A 490 11.33 -9.07 30.36
CA ILE A 490 10.95 -10.40 30.86
C ILE A 490 10.82 -10.38 32.39
N LYS A 491 11.84 -9.90 33.09
CA LYS A 491 11.84 -9.74 34.53
C LYS A 491 10.70 -8.85 35.04
N SER A 492 10.28 -7.88 34.23
CA SER A 492 9.18 -6.94 34.54
C SER A 492 7.80 -7.47 34.19
N GLY A 493 7.66 -8.71 33.67
CA GLY A 493 6.40 -9.41 33.45
C GLY A 493 5.99 -9.56 31.99
N ALA A 494 6.88 -9.34 31.04
CA ALA A 494 6.65 -9.72 29.65
C ALA A 494 6.62 -11.25 29.50
N GLN A 495 5.62 -11.76 28.78
CA GLN A 495 5.42 -13.20 28.54
C GLN A 495 5.85 -13.62 27.13
N GLY A 496 6.39 -12.68 26.35
CA GLY A 496 6.98 -12.89 25.03
C GLY A 496 7.68 -11.62 24.56
N ILE A 497 8.59 -11.75 23.60
CA ILE A 497 9.30 -10.62 22.98
C ILE A 497 9.08 -10.65 21.47
N SER A 498 8.64 -9.53 20.88
CA SER A 498 8.62 -9.32 19.43
C SER A 498 9.88 -8.55 19.03
N LEU A 499 10.71 -9.11 18.17
CA LEU A 499 11.98 -8.55 17.75
C LEU A 499 12.15 -8.60 16.23
N CYS A 500 12.23 -7.45 15.56
CA CYS A 500 12.23 -6.08 16.07
C CYS A 500 11.37 -5.16 15.20
N ASN A 501 11.16 -3.91 15.64
CA ASN A 501 10.61 -2.85 14.81
C ASN A 501 11.61 -2.43 13.71
N SER A 502 11.23 -1.48 12.83
CA SER A 502 12.07 -0.99 11.72
C SER A 502 13.39 -0.37 12.22
N PHE A 503 14.45 -0.60 11.47
CA PHE A 503 15.73 0.09 11.66
C PHE A 503 15.63 1.54 11.26
N GLN A 504 16.40 2.44 11.84
CA GLN A 504 16.44 3.83 11.41
C GLN A 504 17.40 4.03 10.24
N GLY A 505 16.95 4.81 9.25
CA GLY A 505 17.75 5.25 8.12
C GLY A 505 17.41 6.67 7.71
N ILE A 506 18.16 7.20 6.74
CA ILE A 506 17.91 8.48 6.08
C ILE A 506 17.93 8.26 4.58
N ALA A 507 17.06 8.96 3.86
CA ALA A 507 17.12 9.11 2.40
C ALA A 507 17.29 10.60 2.08
N VAL A 508 18.12 10.90 1.08
CA VAL A 508 18.44 12.28 0.66
C VAL A 508 18.04 12.46 -0.80
N ASP A 509 17.29 13.52 -1.07
CA ASP A 509 17.10 14.05 -2.40
C ASP A 509 18.41 14.76 -2.80
N ILE A 510 19.20 14.11 -3.65
CA ILE A 510 20.54 14.61 -4.04
C ILE A 510 20.49 15.84 -4.93
N GLU A 511 19.39 16.03 -5.67
CA GLU A 511 19.22 17.19 -6.56
C GLU A 511 18.92 18.46 -5.76
N ARG A 512 18.25 18.30 -4.60
CA ARG A 512 17.88 19.41 -3.72
C ARG A 512 18.78 19.54 -2.47
N GLY A 513 19.52 18.49 -2.13
CA GLY A 513 20.35 18.44 -0.92
C GLY A 513 19.53 18.43 0.37
N VAL A 514 18.30 17.86 0.35
CA VAL A 514 17.39 17.81 1.52
C VAL A 514 16.99 16.38 1.86
N PRO A 515 16.60 16.10 3.11
CA PRO A 515 16.02 14.81 3.46
C PRO A 515 14.71 14.55 2.69
N VAL A 516 14.47 13.30 2.29
CA VAL A 516 13.21 12.88 1.66
C VAL A 516 12.05 12.99 2.63
N PHE A 517 12.26 12.63 3.90
CA PHE A 517 11.23 12.64 4.94
C PHE A 517 11.27 13.91 5.78
N GLU A 518 10.11 14.46 6.12
CA GLU A 518 9.97 15.62 7.03
C GLU A 518 10.67 15.39 8.39
N LYS A 519 10.63 14.17 8.92
CA LYS A 519 11.30 13.78 10.18
C LYS A 519 12.78 13.42 10.02
N VAL A 520 13.37 13.68 8.85
CA VAL A 520 14.75 13.35 8.48
C VAL A 520 15.02 11.85 8.51
N LYS A 521 14.79 11.19 9.66
CA LYS A 521 14.94 9.74 9.86
C LYS A 521 13.61 9.02 9.63
N ALA A 522 13.68 7.82 9.06
CA ALA A 522 12.54 6.95 8.82
C ALA A 522 12.88 5.49 9.13
N GLY A 523 11.85 4.67 9.32
CA GLY A 523 12.02 3.24 9.58
C GLY A 523 12.36 2.49 8.30
N VAL A 524 13.41 1.66 8.31
CA VAL A 524 13.82 0.78 7.21
C VAL A 524 13.34 -0.65 7.49
N GLY A 525 12.66 -1.27 6.52
CA GLY A 525 12.21 -2.66 6.55
C GLY A 525 12.41 -3.35 5.21
N GLY A 526 12.04 -4.61 5.11
CA GLY A 526 12.17 -5.43 3.90
C GLY A 526 13.44 -6.32 3.90
N PRO A 527 13.71 -7.04 2.80
CA PRO A 527 14.76 -8.07 2.76
C PRO A 527 16.16 -7.61 3.18
N ALA A 528 16.49 -6.33 2.99
CA ALA A 528 17.79 -5.77 3.38
C ALA A 528 18.11 -5.92 4.88
N VAL A 529 17.10 -5.88 5.75
CA VAL A 529 17.31 -5.96 7.21
C VAL A 529 17.34 -7.40 7.74
N ARG A 530 16.95 -8.41 6.93
CA ARG A 530 16.84 -9.80 7.38
C ARG A 530 18.08 -10.34 8.09
N PRO A 531 19.30 -10.26 7.54
CA PRO A 531 20.48 -10.85 8.19
C PRO A 531 20.78 -10.22 9.54
N ILE A 532 20.46 -8.93 9.71
CA ILE A 532 20.62 -8.23 10.98
C ILE A 532 19.54 -8.70 11.97
N ALA A 533 18.31 -8.81 11.52
CA ALA A 533 17.19 -9.27 12.35
C ALA A 533 17.38 -10.74 12.80
N VAL A 534 17.83 -11.64 11.91
CA VAL A 534 18.16 -13.03 12.26
C VAL A 534 19.24 -13.08 13.34
N ARG A 535 20.32 -12.29 13.23
CA ARG A 535 21.36 -12.19 14.25
C ARG A 535 20.80 -11.74 15.61
N LEU A 536 19.98 -10.69 15.60
CA LEU A 536 19.37 -10.18 16.85
C LEU A 536 18.47 -11.22 17.52
N VAL A 537 17.66 -11.95 16.74
CA VAL A 537 16.83 -13.05 17.25
C VAL A 537 17.69 -14.15 17.83
N TYR A 538 18.74 -14.57 17.14
CA TYR A 538 19.67 -15.60 17.60
C TYR A 538 20.33 -15.21 18.94
N GLU A 539 20.88 -13.99 19.05
CA GLU A 539 21.52 -13.47 20.25
C GLU A 539 20.55 -13.38 21.44
N LEU A 540 19.30 -12.95 21.18
CA LEU A 540 18.27 -12.89 22.21
C LEU A 540 17.87 -14.28 22.69
N VAL A 541 17.65 -15.23 21.78
CA VAL A 541 17.30 -16.61 22.14
C VAL A 541 18.41 -17.27 22.93
N GLU A 542 19.68 -17.05 22.56
CA GLU A 542 20.85 -17.51 23.34
C GLU A 542 20.84 -16.93 24.77
N ALA A 543 20.46 -15.66 24.93
CA ALA A 543 20.36 -15.02 26.24
C ALA A 543 19.19 -15.58 27.08
N ILE A 544 18.01 -15.75 26.46
CA ILE A 544 16.83 -16.34 27.10
C ILE A 544 17.10 -17.78 27.53
N ASN A 545 17.81 -18.57 26.72
CA ASN A 545 18.14 -19.95 27.05
C ASN A 545 19.05 -20.10 28.28
N ARG A 546 19.73 -19.02 28.71
CA ARG A 546 20.53 -18.98 29.95
C ARG A 546 19.69 -18.70 31.20
N LEU A 547 18.43 -18.25 31.02
CA LEU A 547 17.51 -18.07 32.13
C LEU A 547 16.99 -19.44 32.65
N PRO A 548 16.52 -19.51 33.92
CA PRO A 548 15.77 -20.65 34.42
C PRO A 548 14.61 -21.00 33.46
N GLU A 549 14.29 -22.27 33.33
CA GLU A 549 13.31 -22.73 32.33
C GLU A 549 11.93 -22.07 32.49
N ASN A 550 11.51 -21.85 33.72
CA ASN A 550 10.25 -21.19 34.06
C ASN A 550 10.24 -19.66 33.81
N GLU A 551 11.38 -19.05 33.48
CA GLU A 551 11.49 -17.64 33.13
C GLU A 551 11.70 -17.41 31.63
N ARG A 552 11.84 -18.51 30.85
CA ARG A 552 12.01 -18.42 29.39
C ARG A 552 10.71 -18.04 28.72
N VAL A 553 10.78 -17.12 27.78
CA VAL A 553 9.63 -16.64 27.00
C VAL A 553 9.84 -16.84 25.50
N PRO A 554 8.76 -17.03 24.71
CA PRO A 554 8.86 -17.14 23.26
C PRO A 554 9.28 -15.82 22.61
N VAL A 555 10.01 -15.94 21.49
CA VAL A 555 10.41 -14.82 20.64
C VAL A 555 9.61 -14.85 19.34
N ILE A 556 8.95 -13.74 19.01
CA ILE A 556 8.29 -13.50 17.71
C ILE A 556 9.28 -12.70 16.85
N ALA A 557 9.72 -13.28 15.74
CA ALA A 557 10.68 -12.64 14.85
C ALA A 557 10.01 -11.69 13.86
N ILE A 558 10.63 -10.54 13.62
CA ILE A 558 10.16 -9.52 12.68
C ILE A 558 11.38 -8.94 11.95
N GLY A 559 11.30 -8.79 10.62
CA GLY A 559 12.29 -8.05 9.83
C GLY A 559 12.84 -8.81 8.63
N GLY A 560 12.36 -8.43 7.45
CA GLY A 560 12.87 -8.93 6.18
C GLY A 560 12.42 -10.33 5.78
N ILE A 561 11.40 -10.89 6.43
CA ILE A 561 10.81 -12.19 6.07
C ILE A 561 9.96 -11.98 4.82
N ALA A 562 10.35 -12.59 3.70
CA ALA A 562 9.68 -12.50 2.42
C ALA A 562 9.33 -13.86 1.81
N THR A 563 10.05 -14.92 2.19
CA THR A 563 9.90 -16.26 1.65
C THR A 563 9.85 -17.31 2.78
N TRP A 564 9.42 -18.52 2.45
CA TRP A 564 9.44 -19.63 3.41
C TRP A 564 10.88 -19.99 3.85
N GLN A 565 11.89 -19.76 3.00
CA GLN A 565 13.29 -19.95 3.36
C GLN A 565 13.71 -18.99 4.47
N ASP A 566 13.30 -17.73 4.38
CA ASP A 566 13.56 -16.74 5.42
C ASP A 566 12.87 -17.16 6.73
N ALA A 567 11.63 -17.64 6.64
CA ALA A 567 10.86 -18.14 7.79
C ALA A 567 11.59 -19.31 8.48
N VAL A 568 12.08 -20.27 7.72
CA VAL A 568 12.91 -21.40 8.23
C VAL A 568 14.16 -20.87 8.93
N GLU A 569 14.86 -19.89 8.36
CA GLU A 569 16.07 -19.29 8.93
C GLU A 569 15.80 -18.70 10.33
N PHE A 570 14.71 -17.95 10.49
CA PHE A 570 14.33 -17.40 11.80
C PHE A 570 13.89 -18.47 12.81
N ILE A 571 13.17 -19.50 12.37
CA ILE A 571 12.79 -20.62 13.25
C ILE A 571 14.05 -21.39 13.70
N MET A 572 14.99 -21.63 12.80
CA MET A 572 16.28 -22.23 13.14
C MET A 572 17.09 -21.35 14.10
N ALA A 573 16.97 -20.02 14.03
CA ALA A 573 17.54 -19.09 14.99
C ALA A 573 16.84 -19.09 16.36
N GLY A 574 15.67 -19.74 16.47
CA GLY A 574 14.94 -19.96 17.72
C GLY A 574 13.61 -19.20 17.84
N ALA A 575 13.15 -18.55 16.78
CA ALA A 575 11.83 -17.90 16.79
C ALA A 575 10.68 -18.91 16.94
N TYR A 576 9.67 -18.54 17.71
CA TYR A 576 8.42 -19.29 17.87
C TYR A 576 7.41 -18.93 16.79
N ALA A 577 7.31 -17.63 16.46
CA ALA A 577 6.45 -17.11 15.41
C ALA A 577 7.14 -15.99 14.63
N LEU A 578 6.47 -15.55 13.57
CA LEU A 578 7.02 -14.68 12.53
C LEU A 578 6.01 -13.59 12.21
N GLN A 579 6.36 -12.32 12.34
CA GLN A 579 5.55 -11.23 11.81
C GLN A 579 6.06 -10.80 10.43
N VAL A 580 5.17 -10.88 9.43
CA VAL A 580 5.45 -10.54 8.02
C VAL A 580 4.82 -9.18 7.72
N GLY A 581 5.62 -8.25 7.22
CA GLY A 581 5.19 -6.88 6.91
C GLY A 581 5.43 -6.50 5.45
N THR A 582 6.59 -5.93 5.13
CA THR A 582 6.92 -5.36 3.81
C THR A 582 6.69 -6.33 2.64
N ALA A 583 6.86 -7.62 2.86
CA ALA A 583 6.66 -8.65 1.83
C ALA A 583 5.23 -8.66 1.28
N THR A 584 4.21 -8.35 2.08
CA THR A 584 2.81 -8.25 1.64
C THR A 584 2.55 -7.15 0.63
N PHE A 585 3.39 -6.11 0.61
CA PHE A 585 3.28 -5.05 -0.39
C PHE A 585 3.82 -5.45 -1.76
N VAL A 586 4.75 -6.40 -1.78
CA VAL A 586 5.36 -6.96 -2.99
C VAL A 586 4.51 -8.09 -3.54
N ASN A 587 4.15 -9.02 -2.66
CA ASN A 587 3.31 -10.18 -2.96
C ASN A 587 2.25 -10.31 -1.86
N PRO A 588 0.98 -9.96 -2.12
CA PRO A 588 -0.10 -10.11 -1.15
C PRO A 588 -0.26 -11.54 -0.61
N LEU A 589 0.14 -12.55 -1.39
CA LEU A 589 0.08 -13.96 -1.01
C LEU A 589 1.32 -14.43 -0.23
N ALA A 590 2.32 -13.59 0.01
CA ALA A 590 3.59 -13.98 0.63
C ALA A 590 3.41 -14.78 1.92
N MET A 591 2.48 -14.37 2.80
CA MET A 591 2.23 -15.08 4.06
C MET A 591 1.66 -16.48 3.84
N VAL A 592 0.75 -16.65 2.88
CA VAL A 592 0.18 -17.96 2.52
C VAL A 592 1.25 -18.85 1.89
N GLU A 593 2.06 -18.31 0.99
CA GLU A 593 3.20 -19.02 0.38
C GLU A 593 4.27 -19.41 1.42
N ILE A 594 4.46 -18.59 2.46
CA ILE A 594 5.33 -18.93 3.59
C ILE A 594 4.77 -20.13 4.37
N ILE A 595 3.48 -20.14 4.69
CA ILE A 595 2.83 -21.26 5.39
C ILE A 595 2.97 -22.55 4.58
N ASP A 596 2.62 -22.52 3.30
CA ASP A 596 2.70 -23.68 2.40
C ASP A 596 4.15 -24.16 2.23
N GLY A 597 5.08 -23.22 2.09
CA GLY A 597 6.51 -23.51 1.97
C GLY A 597 7.12 -24.11 3.24
N LEU A 598 6.69 -23.65 4.44
CA LEU A 598 7.09 -24.25 5.72
C LEU A 598 6.59 -25.69 5.82
N ALA A 599 5.31 -25.96 5.54
CA ALA A 599 4.74 -27.28 5.54
C ALA A 599 5.48 -28.20 4.57
N ALA A 600 5.78 -27.70 3.37
CA ALA A 600 6.53 -28.41 2.34
C ALA A 600 7.98 -28.71 2.76
N PHE A 601 8.67 -27.75 3.38
CA PHE A 601 10.01 -27.95 3.92
C PHE A 601 10.03 -29.02 5.00
N MET A 602 9.08 -28.96 5.94
CA MET A 602 8.97 -29.95 7.02
C MET A 602 8.69 -31.36 6.48
N LYS A 603 7.77 -31.51 5.52
CA LYS A 603 7.53 -32.79 4.81
C LYS A 603 8.81 -33.35 4.20
N ARG A 604 9.56 -32.54 3.46
CA ARG A 604 10.82 -32.93 2.82
C ARG A 604 11.89 -33.34 3.83
N LYS A 605 11.91 -32.72 5.03
CA LYS A 605 12.90 -32.99 6.09
C LYS A 605 12.45 -34.04 7.11
N GLY A 606 11.21 -34.51 7.06
CA GLY A 606 10.65 -35.44 8.04
C GLY A 606 10.34 -34.83 9.41
N TYR A 607 10.24 -33.50 9.48
CA TYR A 607 9.87 -32.80 10.71
C TYR A 607 8.36 -32.89 10.94
N LYS A 608 7.95 -33.23 12.16
CA LYS A 608 6.56 -33.37 12.54
C LYS A 608 5.96 -32.07 13.06
N ASN A 609 6.76 -31.28 13.77
CA ASN A 609 6.37 -29.98 14.33
C ASN A 609 7.53 -28.99 14.26
N LEU A 610 7.26 -27.71 14.51
CA LEU A 610 8.28 -26.66 14.41
C LEU A 610 9.40 -26.80 15.44
N SER A 611 9.14 -27.41 16.58
CA SER A 611 10.16 -27.64 17.62
C SER A 611 11.26 -28.63 17.17
N ASP A 612 11.01 -29.45 16.15
CA ASP A 612 12.01 -30.40 15.64
C ASP A 612 13.25 -29.70 15.04
N PHE A 613 13.10 -28.44 14.61
CA PHE A 613 14.22 -27.67 14.08
C PHE A 613 14.36 -26.25 14.65
N ARG A 614 13.50 -25.85 15.59
CA ARG A 614 13.61 -24.54 16.26
C ARG A 614 14.89 -24.46 17.07
N GLY A 615 15.66 -23.38 16.89
CA GLY A 615 16.91 -23.15 17.63
C GLY A 615 18.02 -24.16 17.30
N CYS A 616 17.97 -24.82 16.15
CA CYS A 616 18.93 -25.87 15.80
C CYS A 616 20.27 -25.35 15.24
N ILE A 617 20.46 -24.03 15.13
CA ILE A 617 21.73 -23.43 14.67
C ILE A 617 22.84 -23.81 15.65
N GLN A 618 23.87 -24.46 15.14
CA GLN A 618 25.07 -24.78 15.91
C GLN A 618 26.29 -24.06 15.31
N PRO A 619 27.16 -23.45 16.13
CA PRO A 619 28.43 -22.93 15.64
C PRO A 619 29.27 -24.05 15.02
N LYS A 620 29.91 -23.78 13.85
CA LYS A 620 30.73 -24.76 13.13
C LYS A 620 31.98 -25.20 13.92
N ASN A 621 32.40 -24.42 14.92
CA ASN A 621 33.52 -24.73 15.80
C ASN A 621 33.03 -24.62 17.25
N LYS A 622 32.75 -25.77 17.88
CA LYS A 622 32.89 -25.92 19.34
C LYS A 622 34.27 -26.53 19.58
N ASN A 623 35.29 -25.69 19.63
CA ASN A 623 36.55 -26.02 20.34
C ASN A 623 36.54 -25.34 21.70
#